data_b2c1dcc39bf9ce2ee81f91bd7dcb6627
#
_entry.id   b2c1dcc39bf9ce2ee81f91bd7dcb6627
#
_cell.length_a   1.000
_cell.length_b   1.000
_cell.length_c   1.000
_cell.angle_alpha   90.00
_cell.angle_beta   90.00
_cell.angle_gamma   90.00
#
_symmetry.space_group_name_H-M   'P 1'
#
loop_
_entity.id
_entity.type
_entity.pdbx_description
1 polymer ?
#
loop_
_entity_poly.entity_id
_entity_poly.type
_entity_poly.pdbx_seq_one_letter_code
_entity_poly.pdbx_strand_id
1 'polypeptide(L)'
;NAWYEALRPTEPQIPIRDLSKTEILSLDSIEFEMSSAFGAKCSNVATMRNFGFPDGTIPYGFGIPFYYYDEFMQFNNFYEEAQVMIDNPTFQTDINFRVERLKDFRRDIKDAPMPQWMLDNLQDMHEDFPVGTAVRCRSSTNNEDLPGFSGAGLYTSKTQHLDEGHISKSIKQVYASM
;
A
#
# COMPACT_ATOMS: atom_id res chain seq x y z
N ASN A 1 -16.85 -7.27 27.02
CA ASN A 1 -17.92 -7.83 26.23
C ASN A 1 -17.50 -9.23 25.76
N ALA A 2 -17.90 -10.28 26.52
CA ALA A 2 -17.44 -11.66 26.33
C ALA A 2 -17.59 -12.19 24.89
N TRP A 3 -18.58 -11.72 24.14
CA TRP A 3 -18.80 -12.08 22.74
C TRP A 3 -17.66 -11.59 21.84
N TYR A 4 -17.21 -10.34 21.99
CA TYR A 4 -16.09 -9.81 21.21
C TYR A 4 -14.75 -10.47 21.58
N GLU A 5 -14.54 -10.78 22.86
CA GLU A 5 -13.33 -11.49 23.30
C GLU A 5 -13.29 -12.91 22.73
N ALA A 6 -14.42 -13.59 22.62
CA ALA A 6 -14.51 -14.91 22.02
C ALA A 6 -14.25 -14.94 20.51
N LEU A 7 -14.43 -13.81 19.81
CA LEU A 7 -14.14 -13.67 18.38
C LEU A 7 -12.72 -13.19 18.09
N ARG A 8 -11.98 -12.74 19.10
CA ARG A 8 -10.60 -12.27 18.92
C ARG A 8 -9.70 -13.45 18.55
N PRO A 9 -8.94 -13.34 17.43
CA PRO A 9 -7.95 -14.37 17.11
C PRO A 9 -6.96 -14.58 18.26
N THR A 10 -6.70 -15.82 18.62
CA THR A 10 -5.74 -16.18 19.68
C THR A 10 -4.29 -16.12 19.20
N GLU A 11 -4.10 -16.28 17.89
CA GLU A 11 -2.79 -16.20 17.24
C GLU A 11 -2.72 -15.00 16.30
N PRO A 12 -1.56 -14.33 16.20
CA PRO A 12 -1.36 -13.25 15.21
C PRO A 12 -1.56 -13.79 13.80
N GLN A 13 -2.39 -13.12 13.01
CA GLN A 13 -2.54 -13.41 11.59
C GLN A 13 -1.50 -12.62 10.83
N ILE A 14 -0.42 -13.28 10.38
CA ILE A 14 0.66 -12.67 9.61
C ILE A 14 0.53 -13.13 8.17
N PRO A 15 -0.01 -12.29 7.27
CA PRO A 15 -0.12 -12.64 5.86
C PRO A 15 1.23 -12.82 5.21
N ILE A 16 1.32 -13.74 4.26
CA ILE A 16 2.54 -13.96 3.48
C ILE A 16 2.84 -12.71 2.67
N ARG A 17 4.10 -12.26 2.72
CA ARG A 17 4.62 -11.15 1.93
C ARG A 17 5.75 -11.66 1.04
N ASP A 18 5.48 -11.74 -0.25
CA ASP A 18 6.46 -12.13 -1.26
C ASP A 18 7.19 -10.89 -1.78
N LEU A 19 8.48 -10.77 -1.48
CA LEU A 19 9.37 -9.71 -1.95
C LEU A 19 10.22 -10.12 -3.15
N SER A 20 10.03 -11.32 -3.70
CA SER A 20 10.78 -11.78 -4.86
C SER A 20 10.35 -11.10 -6.17
N LYS A 21 9.16 -10.52 -6.21
CA LYS A 21 8.66 -9.71 -7.31
C LYS A 21 9.13 -8.27 -7.13
N THR A 22 10.07 -7.85 -7.97
CA THR A 22 10.74 -6.54 -7.85
C THR A 22 10.35 -5.55 -8.95
N GLU A 23 9.56 -5.98 -9.94
CA GLU A 23 9.15 -5.16 -11.08
C GLU A 23 7.73 -4.66 -10.94
N ILE A 24 7.48 -3.42 -11.39
CA ILE A 24 6.13 -2.90 -11.58
C ILE A 24 5.54 -3.60 -12.80
N LEU A 25 4.35 -4.17 -12.65
CA LEU A 25 3.69 -4.92 -13.73
C LEU A 25 2.39 -4.24 -14.16
N SER A 26 2.11 -4.27 -15.47
CA SER A 26 0.77 -3.98 -15.96
C SER A 26 -0.26 -4.95 -15.34
N LEU A 27 -1.48 -4.47 -15.10
CA LEU A 27 -2.58 -5.32 -14.62
C LEU A 27 -2.85 -6.51 -15.57
N ASP A 28 -2.48 -6.41 -16.85
CA ASP A 28 -2.63 -7.51 -17.80
C ASP A 28 -1.61 -8.65 -17.59
N SER A 29 -0.55 -8.39 -16.79
CA SER A 29 0.53 -9.35 -16.48
C SER A 29 0.46 -9.87 -15.04
N ILE A 30 -0.51 -9.43 -14.24
CA ILE A 30 -0.67 -9.85 -12.85
C ILE A 30 -1.74 -10.95 -12.78
N GLU A 31 -1.38 -12.06 -12.16
CA GLU A 31 -2.27 -13.19 -11.93
C GLU A 31 -2.84 -13.18 -10.50
N PHE A 32 -3.92 -13.92 -10.28
CA PHE A 32 -4.58 -14.02 -8.97
C PHE A 32 -3.62 -14.51 -7.87
N GLU A 33 -2.77 -15.48 -8.19
CA GLU A 33 -1.79 -16.10 -7.30
C GLU A 33 -0.70 -15.13 -6.83
N MET A 34 -0.52 -14.00 -7.53
CA MET A 34 0.47 -12.97 -7.16
C MET A 34 -0.02 -12.05 -6.02
N SER A 35 -1.13 -12.38 -5.37
CA SER A 35 -1.69 -11.57 -4.27
C SER A 35 -0.73 -11.40 -3.08
N SER A 36 0.18 -12.36 -2.85
CA SER A 36 1.24 -12.25 -1.85
C SER A 36 2.30 -11.19 -2.16
N ALA A 37 2.43 -10.78 -3.43
CA ALA A 37 3.38 -9.76 -3.88
C ALA A 37 2.75 -8.41 -4.21
N PHE A 38 1.50 -8.40 -4.75
CA PHE A 38 0.81 -7.19 -5.21
C PHE A 38 -0.42 -6.82 -4.38
N GLY A 39 -0.80 -7.66 -3.44
CA GLY A 39 -1.99 -7.50 -2.61
C GLY A 39 -3.29 -7.98 -3.29
N ALA A 40 -4.26 -8.34 -2.48
CA ALA A 40 -5.51 -8.95 -2.93
C ALA A 40 -6.31 -8.04 -3.89
N LYS A 41 -6.38 -6.75 -3.59
CA LYS A 41 -7.13 -5.79 -4.41
C LYS A 41 -6.55 -5.67 -5.83
N CYS A 42 -5.23 -5.57 -5.95
CA CYS A 42 -4.55 -5.49 -7.23
C CYS A 42 -4.75 -6.76 -8.05
N SER A 43 -4.48 -7.93 -7.45
CA SER A 43 -4.62 -9.23 -8.14
C SER A 43 -6.06 -9.53 -8.54
N ASN A 44 -7.06 -9.17 -7.72
CA ASN A 44 -8.47 -9.30 -8.07
C ASN A 44 -8.86 -8.42 -9.27
N VAL A 45 -8.45 -7.15 -9.28
CA VAL A 45 -8.73 -6.24 -10.41
C VAL A 45 -8.03 -6.73 -11.69
N ALA A 46 -6.81 -7.20 -11.59
CA ALA A 46 -6.06 -7.78 -12.71
C ALA A 46 -6.80 -9.02 -13.28
N THR A 47 -7.22 -9.94 -12.42
CA THR A 47 -7.97 -11.13 -12.80
C THR A 47 -9.28 -10.79 -13.51
N MET A 48 -10.00 -9.75 -13.04
CA MET A 48 -11.26 -9.32 -13.66
C MET A 48 -11.08 -8.84 -15.12
N ARG A 49 -9.90 -8.38 -15.52
CA ARG A 49 -9.63 -8.01 -16.93
C ARG A 49 -9.77 -9.19 -17.89
N ASN A 50 -9.62 -10.41 -17.39
CA ASN A 50 -9.75 -11.65 -18.17
C ASN A 50 -11.18 -12.19 -18.25
N PHE A 51 -12.19 -11.52 -17.63
CA PHE A 51 -13.56 -12.01 -17.60
C PHE A 51 -14.40 -11.63 -18.82
N GLY A 52 -13.79 -11.00 -19.84
CA GLY A 52 -14.49 -10.66 -21.07
C GLY A 52 -15.51 -9.53 -20.92
N PHE A 53 -15.33 -8.63 -19.95
CA PHE A 53 -16.14 -7.42 -19.85
C PHE A 53 -15.91 -6.51 -21.09
N PRO A 54 -16.88 -5.63 -21.42
CA PRO A 54 -16.71 -4.63 -22.45
C PRO A 54 -15.46 -3.77 -22.19
N ASP A 55 -14.80 -3.33 -23.27
CA ASP A 55 -13.60 -2.47 -23.20
C ASP A 55 -13.86 -1.24 -22.31
N GLY A 56 -12.89 -0.91 -21.46
CA GLY A 56 -12.97 0.22 -20.52
C GLY A 56 -13.76 -0.04 -19.25
N THR A 57 -14.40 -1.22 -19.07
CA THR A 57 -15.07 -1.59 -17.80
C THR A 57 -14.05 -1.73 -16.67
N ILE A 58 -12.94 -2.39 -16.93
CA ILE A 58 -11.80 -2.46 -16.00
C ILE A 58 -10.71 -1.54 -16.52
N PRO A 59 -10.33 -0.50 -15.77
CA PRO A 59 -9.37 0.49 -16.25
C PRO A 59 -7.98 -0.11 -16.48
N TYR A 60 -7.23 0.53 -17.35
CA TYR A 60 -5.79 0.31 -17.50
C TYR A 60 -5.06 0.72 -16.21
N GLY A 61 -3.96 0.05 -15.89
CA GLY A 61 -3.17 0.38 -14.71
C GLY A 61 -2.04 -0.60 -14.43
N PHE A 62 -1.35 -0.35 -13.33
CA PHE A 62 -0.19 -1.10 -12.90
C PHE A 62 -0.32 -1.55 -11.45
N GLY A 63 0.32 -2.67 -11.11
CA GLY A 63 0.59 -3.09 -9.76
C GLY A 63 2.02 -2.77 -9.37
N ILE A 64 2.19 -2.11 -8.24
CA ILE A 64 3.48 -1.86 -7.61
C ILE A 64 3.67 -2.92 -6.53
N PRO A 65 4.70 -3.79 -6.59
CA PRO A 65 4.86 -4.89 -5.65
C PRO A 65 5.24 -4.40 -4.25
N PHE A 66 5.00 -5.22 -3.23
CA PHE A 66 5.38 -4.93 -1.83
C PHE A 66 6.86 -4.67 -1.65
N TYR A 67 7.71 -5.15 -2.56
CA TYR A 67 9.13 -4.86 -2.61
C TYR A 67 9.41 -3.34 -2.57
N TYR A 68 8.66 -2.52 -3.31
CA TYR A 68 8.83 -1.06 -3.32
C TYR A 68 8.52 -0.43 -1.96
N TYR A 69 7.46 -0.88 -1.32
CA TYR A 69 7.13 -0.41 0.03
C TYR A 69 8.21 -0.82 1.03
N ASP A 70 8.65 -2.07 0.98
CA ASP A 70 9.67 -2.62 1.87
C ASP A 70 11.00 -1.88 1.74
N GLU A 71 11.51 -1.70 0.52
CA GLU A 71 12.72 -0.96 0.23
C GLU A 71 12.64 0.52 0.69
N PHE A 72 11.49 1.16 0.47
CA PHE A 72 11.27 2.54 0.93
C PHE A 72 11.30 2.63 2.46
N MET A 73 10.68 1.71 3.16
CA MET A 73 10.66 1.65 4.62
C MET A 73 12.06 1.37 5.19
N GLN A 74 12.81 0.45 4.58
CA GLN A 74 14.19 0.13 4.98
C GLN A 74 15.14 1.32 4.72
N PHE A 75 15.06 1.92 3.54
CA PHE A 75 15.92 3.05 3.15
C PHE A 75 15.82 4.24 4.12
N ASN A 76 14.65 4.45 4.72
CA ASN A 76 14.40 5.53 5.67
C ASN A 76 14.43 5.08 7.15
N ASN A 77 14.79 3.84 7.46
CA ASN A 77 14.78 3.23 8.80
C ASN A 77 13.40 3.29 9.51
N PHE A 78 12.31 3.31 8.75
CA PHE A 78 10.96 3.42 9.32
C PHE A 78 10.50 2.17 10.08
N TYR A 79 11.05 1.01 9.78
CA TYR A 79 10.77 -0.20 10.57
C TYR A 79 11.34 -0.10 11.99
N GLU A 80 12.57 0.40 12.13
CA GLU A 80 13.20 0.63 13.43
C GLU A 80 12.47 1.72 14.21
N GLU A 81 12.08 2.81 13.54
CA GLU A 81 11.30 3.88 14.17
C GLU A 81 9.93 3.37 14.65
N ALA A 82 9.23 2.58 13.84
CA ALA A 82 7.97 1.96 14.21
C ALA A 82 8.13 1.04 15.42
N GLN A 83 9.19 0.24 15.46
CA GLN A 83 9.48 -0.65 16.60
C GLN A 83 9.74 0.14 17.88
N VAL A 84 10.58 1.17 17.82
CA VAL A 84 10.84 2.07 18.96
C VAL A 84 9.55 2.72 19.48
N MET A 85 8.67 3.10 18.56
CA MET A 85 7.38 3.69 18.92
C MET A 85 6.46 2.67 19.59
N ILE A 86 6.39 1.45 19.07
CA ILE A 86 5.57 0.34 19.63
C ILE A 86 6.07 -0.06 21.01
N ASP A 87 7.39 -0.10 21.22
CA ASP A 87 8.00 -0.49 22.48
C ASP A 87 7.91 0.60 23.56
N ASN A 88 7.49 1.81 23.22
CA ASN A 88 7.32 2.90 24.18
C ASN A 88 6.11 2.67 25.09
N PRO A 89 6.28 2.58 26.43
CA PRO A 89 5.17 2.35 27.35
C PRO A 89 4.08 3.43 27.30
N THR A 90 4.46 4.69 27.06
CA THR A 90 3.51 5.80 26.90
C THR A 90 2.67 5.63 25.64
N PHE A 91 3.28 5.20 24.54
CA PHE A 91 2.55 4.89 23.30
C PHE A 91 1.54 3.76 23.50
N GLN A 92 1.87 2.76 24.33
CA GLN A 92 0.97 1.64 24.60
C GLN A 92 -0.23 2.04 25.46
N THR A 93 -0.06 3.01 26.38
CA THR A 93 -1.05 3.31 27.42
C THR A 93 -1.79 4.66 27.23
N ASP A 94 -1.16 5.66 26.62
CA ASP A 94 -1.73 7.00 26.41
C ASP A 94 -2.19 7.16 24.96
N ILE A 95 -3.49 7.27 24.76
CA ILE A 95 -4.11 7.43 23.45
C ILE A 95 -3.75 8.76 22.76
N ASN A 96 -3.62 9.85 23.51
CA ASN A 96 -3.31 11.17 22.95
C ASN A 96 -1.86 11.18 22.45
N PHE A 97 -0.94 10.65 23.23
CA PHE A 97 0.45 10.49 22.83
C PHE A 97 0.56 9.61 21.57
N ARG A 98 -0.17 8.50 21.53
CA ARG A 98 -0.22 7.60 20.36
C ARG A 98 -0.70 8.32 19.11
N VAL A 99 -1.79 9.06 19.21
CA VAL A 99 -2.36 9.80 18.07
C VAL A 99 -1.37 10.82 17.51
N GLU A 100 -0.70 11.61 18.36
CA GLU A 100 0.28 12.60 17.92
C GLU A 100 1.53 11.92 17.31
N ARG A 101 2.05 10.85 17.92
CA ARG A 101 3.19 10.11 17.37
C ARG A 101 2.89 9.48 16.00
N LEU A 102 1.70 8.89 15.84
CA LEU A 102 1.28 8.33 14.54
C LEU A 102 1.09 9.43 13.48
N LYS A 103 0.62 10.61 13.88
CA LYS A 103 0.50 11.77 12.99
C LYS A 103 1.87 12.25 12.51
N ASP A 104 2.84 12.35 13.42
CA ASP A 104 4.22 12.70 13.07
C ASP A 104 4.83 11.64 12.15
N PHE A 105 4.74 10.38 12.49
CA PHE A 105 5.26 9.27 11.67
C PHE A 105 4.67 9.26 10.24
N ARG A 106 3.37 9.51 10.11
CA ARG A 106 2.73 9.65 8.78
C ARG A 106 3.24 10.85 8.01
N ARG A 107 3.55 11.96 8.68
CA ARG A 107 4.17 13.12 8.03
C ARG A 107 5.57 12.76 7.54
N ASP A 108 6.36 12.13 8.38
CA ASP A 108 7.73 11.75 8.08
C ASP A 108 7.79 10.79 6.87
N ILE A 109 6.88 9.81 6.77
CA ILE A 109 6.73 8.95 5.58
C ILE A 109 6.41 9.77 4.32
N LYS A 110 5.52 10.77 4.41
CA LYS A 110 5.15 11.60 3.24
C LYS A 110 6.30 12.46 2.74
N ASP A 111 7.12 12.95 3.66
CA ASP A 111 8.20 13.90 3.36
C ASP A 111 9.53 13.19 3.06
N ALA A 112 9.66 11.91 3.41
CA ALA A 112 10.88 11.13 3.25
C ALA A 112 11.37 11.06 1.80
N PRO A 113 12.70 11.01 1.58
CA PRO A 113 13.26 10.76 0.26
C PRO A 113 12.97 9.34 -0.21
N MET A 114 12.93 9.16 -1.52
CA MET A 114 12.79 7.86 -2.17
C MET A 114 14.07 7.54 -2.95
N PRO A 115 14.56 6.29 -2.98
CA PRO A 115 15.72 5.91 -3.78
C PRO A 115 15.56 6.32 -5.25
N GLN A 116 16.63 6.76 -5.91
CA GLN A 116 16.59 7.28 -7.28
C GLN A 116 16.03 6.23 -8.26
N TRP A 117 16.50 4.97 -8.17
CA TRP A 117 16.02 3.89 -9.03
C TRP A 117 14.50 3.70 -8.93
N MET A 118 13.96 3.92 -7.75
CA MET A 118 12.51 3.81 -7.50
C MET A 118 11.76 4.99 -8.14
N LEU A 119 12.31 6.19 -8.05
CA LEU A 119 11.77 7.37 -8.73
C LEU A 119 11.75 7.17 -10.25
N ASP A 120 12.87 6.69 -10.81
CA ASP A 120 12.98 6.45 -12.25
C ASP A 120 11.94 5.44 -12.73
N ASN A 121 11.82 4.28 -12.07
CA ASN A 121 10.83 3.26 -12.44
C ASN A 121 9.38 3.74 -12.29
N LEU A 122 9.10 4.58 -11.28
CA LEU A 122 7.76 5.16 -11.10
C LEU A 122 7.46 6.23 -12.15
N GLN A 123 8.47 6.94 -12.62
CA GLN A 123 8.32 7.89 -13.72
C GLN A 123 8.03 7.15 -15.03
N ASP A 124 8.80 6.12 -15.36
CA ASP A 124 8.59 5.28 -16.54
C ASP A 124 7.18 4.69 -16.55
N MET A 125 6.75 4.11 -15.43
CA MET A 125 5.37 3.60 -15.29
C MET A 125 4.32 4.72 -15.49
N HIS A 126 4.56 5.93 -14.99
CA HIS A 126 3.61 7.03 -15.11
C HIS A 126 3.49 7.54 -16.54
N GLU A 127 4.58 7.50 -17.31
CA GLU A 127 4.63 7.90 -18.73
C GLU A 127 3.86 6.92 -19.66
N ASP A 128 3.63 5.69 -19.22
CA ASP A 128 2.80 4.72 -19.94
C ASP A 128 1.29 5.04 -19.92
N PHE A 129 0.85 5.95 -19.03
CA PHE A 129 -0.53 6.42 -19.05
C PHE A 129 -0.75 7.44 -20.18
N PRO A 130 -1.93 7.45 -20.79
CA PRO A 130 -2.24 8.45 -21.82
C PRO A 130 -2.06 9.87 -21.30
N VAL A 131 -1.44 10.72 -22.09
CA VAL A 131 -1.24 12.14 -21.77
C VAL A 131 -2.55 12.79 -21.36
N GLY A 132 -2.55 13.50 -20.26
CA GLY A 132 -3.75 14.17 -19.75
C GLY A 132 -4.61 13.31 -18.83
N THR A 133 -4.17 12.09 -18.49
CA THR A 133 -4.92 11.19 -17.59
C THR A 133 -4.51 11.40 -16.13
N ALA A 134 -5.49 11.66 -15.25
CA ALA A 134 -5.28 11.63 -13.81
C ALA A 134 -5.24 10.17 -13.34
N VAL A 135 -4.24 9.81 -12.53
CA VAL A 135 -4.00 8.45 -12.07
C VAL A 135 -4.47 8.26 -10.62
N ARG A 136 -5.25 7.21 -10.36
CA ARG A 136 -5.72 6.89 -9.02
C ARG A 136 -4.79 5.88 -8.33
N CYS A 137 -3.97 6.34 -7.39
CA CYS A 137 -3.18 5.48 -6.51
C CYS A 137 -4.07 4.90 -5.39
N ARG A 138 -4.03 3.59 -5.22
CA ARG A 138 -4.83 2.86 -4.22
C ARG A 138 -3.96 1.87 -3.45
N SER A 139 -4.24 1.73 -2.16
CA SER A 139 -3.66 0.65 -1.37
C SER A 139 -4.11 -0.72 -1.93
N SER A 140 -3.20 -1.66 -1.93
CA SER A 140 -3.48 -3.07 -2.17
C SER A 140 -2.63 -3.85 -1.18
N THR A 141 -3.26 -4.38 -0.16
CA THR A 141 -2.59 -5.12 0.91
C THR A 141 -3.11 -6.55 0.95
N ASN A 142 -2.41 -7.41 1.67
CA ASN A 142 -2.85 -8.76 2.00
C ASN A 142 -3.48 -8.86 3.40
N ASN A 143 -3.70 -7.70 4.06
CA ASN A 143 -4.29 -7.59 5.40
C ASN A 143 -5.76 -7.13 5.37
N GLU A 144 -6.30 -6.73 4.22
CA GLU A 144 -7.64 -6.12 4.15
C GLU A 144 -8.76 -7.14 4.38
N ASP A 145 -8.55 -8.40 3.98
CA ASP A 145 -9.57 -9.45 3.98
C ASP A 145 -9.10 -10.71 4.73
N LEU A 146 -8.65 -10.55 5.97
CA LEU A 146 -8.27 -11.67 6.83
C LEU A 146 -9.52 -12.32 7.47
N PRO A 147 -9.47 -13.62 7.77
CA PRO A 147 -10.56 -14.28 8.49
C PRO A 147 -10.93 -13.53 9.79
N GLY A 148 -12.16 -13.06 9.88
CA GLY A 148 -12.66 -12.30 11.03
C GLY A 148 -12.22 -10.84 11.11
N PHE A 149 -11.53 -10.32 10.09
CA PHE A 149 -11.10 -8.92 10.02
C PHE A 149 -11.41 -8.31 8.66
N SER A 150 -11.98 -7.12 8.65
CA SER A 150 -12.16 -6.30 7.45
C SER A 150 -11.39 -5.00 7.59
N GLY A 151 -10.45 -4.77 6.69
CA GLY A 151 -9.69 -3.52 6.55
C GLY A 151 -10.37 -2.45 5.71
N ALA A 152 -11.64 -2.65 5.34
CA ALA A 152 -12.38 -1.71 4.51
C ALA A 152 -12.41 -0.31 5.14
N GLY A 153 -11.99 0.70 4.37
CA GLY A 153 -11.96 2.10 4.79
C GLY A 153 -10.78 2.53 5.66
N LEU A 154 -9.88 1.63 6.05
CA LEU A 154 -8.70 1.97 6.85
C LEU A 154 -7.63 2.73 6.04
N TYR A 155 -7.56 2.48 4.75
CA TYR A 155 -6.48 2.99 3.89
C TYR A 155 -6.96 4.11 2.97
N THR A 156 -6.04 5.03 2.68
CA THR A 156 -6.30 6.19 1.83
C THR A 156 -6.03 5.86 0.36
N SER A 157 -6.84 6.42 -0.52
CA SER A 157 -6.56 6.49 -1.96
C SER A 157 -6.28 7.93 -2.35
N LYS A 158 -5.30 8.17 -3.23
CA LYS A 158 -4.95 9.51 -3.71
C LYS A 158 -5.02 9.55 -5.24
N THR A 159 -5.64 10.59 -5.78
CA THR A 159 -5.55 10.89 -7.21
C THR A 159 -4.34 11.77 -7.46
N GLN A 160 -3.48 11.35 -8.37
CA GLN A 160 -2.40 12.16 -8.92
C GLN A 160 -2.98 12.99 -10.06
N HIS A 161 -3.03 14.31 -9.89
CA HIS A 161 -3.40 15.25 -10.95
C HIS A 161 -2.16 15.66 -11.76
N LEU A 162 -2.39 16.19 -12.95
CA LEU A 162 -1.34 16.50 -13.93
C LEU A 162 -0.34 17.57 -13.46
N ASP A 163 -0.78 18.45 -12.57
CA ASP A 163 -0.01 19.58 -12.04
C ASP A 163 0.68 19.27 -10.68
N GLU A 164 0.50 18.06 -10.17
CA GLU A 164 1.04 17.67 -8.85
C GLU A 164 2.51 17.18 -8.89
N GLY A 165 3.15 17.14 -10.05
CA GLY A 165 4.53 16.71 -10.23
C GLY A 165 4.68 15.19 -10.20
N HIS A 166 5.77 14.69 -9.63
CA HIS A 166 6.13 13.28 -9.65
C HIS A 166 5.13 12.40 -8.85
N ILE A 167 4.73 11.26 -9.43
CA ILE A 167 3.70 10.34 -8.86
C ILE A 167 4.08 9.78 -7.48
N SER A 168 5.37 9.71 -7.15
CA SER A 168 5.85 9.27 -5.84
C SER A 168 5.23 10.04 -4.68
N LYS A 169 4.84 11.30 -4.89
CA LYS A 169 4.16 12.12 -3.90
C LYS A 169 2.80 11.53 -3.50
N SER A 170 2.02 11.08 -4.47
CA SER A 170 0.73 10.41 -4.23
C SER A 170 0.91 9.01 -3.66
N ILE A 171 1.93 8.27 -4.11
CA ILE A 171 2.27 6.93 -3.59
C ILE A 171 2.66 7.01 -2.11
N LYS A 172 3.51 7.95 -1.71
CA LYS A 172 3.89 8.15 -0.29
C LYS A 172 2.69 8.50 0.59
N GLN A 173 1.68 9.20 0.07
CA GLN A 173 0.44 9.43 0.82
C GLN A 173 -0.36 8.14 1.05
N VAL A 174 -0.33 7.21 0.10
CA VAL A 174 -0.93 5.88 0.29
C VAL A 174 -0.10 5.08 1.29
N TYR A 175 1.23 5.05 1.17
CA TYR A 175 2.13 4.38 2.12
C TYR A 175 1.91 4.86 3.56
N ALA A 176 1.79 6.17 3.77
CA ALA A 176 1.53 6.74 5.10
C ALA A 176 0.16 6.38 5.69
N SER A 177 -0.71 5.71 4.96
CA SER A 177 -2.01 5.23 5.43
C SER A 177 -2.00 3.74 5.78
N MET A 178 -0.93 3.04 5.42
CA MET A 178 -0.72 1.61 5.70
C MET A 178 -0.04 1.44 7.05
#